data_beb264a9ee5a4ab123b999e293b58de3
#
_entry.id   beb264a9ee5a4ab123b999e293b58de3
#
_cell.length_a   1.000
_cell.length_b   1.000
_cell.length_c   1.000
_cell.angle_alpha   90.00
_cell.angle_beta   90.00
_cell.angle_gamma   90.00
#
_symmetry.space_group_name_H-M   'P 1'
#
loop_
_entity.id
_entity.type
_entity.pdbx_description
1 polymer ?
#
loop_
_entity_poly.entity_id
_entity_poly.type
_entity_poly.pdbx_seq_one_letter_code
_entity_poly.pdbx_strand_id
1 'polypeptide(L)'
;MFIDYAKITIKSGNGGDGCVSFRREKFVAKGGPDGGDGGRGGNIVFKATKHENTLLKFRFQKFFKAQNGQSGSSNNKTGKNGQDLVIEVPIGTVIKDTDGNILADLDVDEKEFIASFGGEGGKGNSHFATSTNQTPRIATKGKKTQEQEIILELKLLADVGLVGFPNAGKSSLLRAISNATPIVAPYPFTTLVPHLGYVLHNDKSFVVADIPGLIEGASQGKGMGIQFLRHIERTKILVFILDITDNPKSRFDILIKELEHYGLNLQSKKFAIALNKIDILANIDK
;
A
#
# COMPACT_ATOMS: atom_id res chain seq x y z
N MET A 1 13.10 0.58 -11.70
CA MET A 1 13.44 -0.27 -10.53
C MET A 1 12.16 -0.47 -9.75
N PHE A 2 11.75 -1.70 -9.51
CA PHE A 2 10.56 -2.04 -8.73
C PHE A 2 10.93 -2.17 -7.25
N ILE A 3 10.15 -1.56 -6.36
CA ILE A 3 10.32 -1.67 -4.91
C ILE A 3 8.97 -2.03 -4.31
N ASP A 4 8.95 -3.12 -3.57
CA ASP A 4 7.80 -3.73 -2.91
C ASP A 4 7.82 -3.62 -1.39
N TYR A 5 8.92 -3.10 -0.85
CA TYR A 5 9.13 -2.92 0.57
C TYR A 5 9.73 -1.53 0.86
N ALA A 6 9.15 -0.82 1.80
CA ALA A 6 9.70 0.45 2.27
C ALA A 6 9.45 0.64 3.76
N LYS A 7 10.47 1.08 4.48
CA LYS A 7 10.34 1.54 5.88
C LYS A 7 10.36 3.05 5.88
N ILE A 8 9.34 3.67 6.48
CA ILE A 8 9.16 5.12 6.54
C ILE A 8 8.81 5.57 7.96
N THR A 9 9.06 6.83 8.24
CA THR A 9 8.69 7.48 9.50
C THR A 9 7.55 8.47 9.23
N ILE A 10 6.49 8.36 10.00
CA ILE A 10 5.34 9.25 9.91
C ILE A 10 5.19 10.05 11.21
N LYS A 11 4.70 11.27 11.08
CA LYS A 11 4.33 12.12 12.21
C LYS A 11 3.09 12.92 11.88
N SER A 12 2.02 12.71 12.63
CA SER A 12 0.83 13.56 12.51
C SER A 12 1.10 14.96 13.06
N GLY A 13 0.27 15.92 12.72
CA GLY A 13 0.39 17.30 13.19
C GLY A 13 0.15 17.40 14.69
N ASN A 14 0.92 18.22 15.38
CA ASN A 14 0.63 18.59 16.77
C ASN A 14 -0.62 19.45 16.86
N GLY A 15 -1.36 19.38 17.95
CA GLY A 15 -2.39 20.35 18.27
C GLY A 15 -1.80 21.73 18.55
N GLY A 16 -2.53 22.78 18.19
CA GLY A 16 -2.21 24.15 18.55
C GLY A 16 -2.50 24.43 20.02
N ASP A 17 -1.78 25.34 20.63
CA ASP A 17 -2.02 25.73 22.04
C ASP A 17 -3.27 26.59 22.19
N GLY A 18 -3.99 26.46 23.30
CA GLY A 18 -5.03 27.39 23.69
C GLY A 18 -4.43 28.74 24.10
N CYS A 19 -5.20 29.79 23.95
CA CYS A 19 -4.79 31.15 24.21
C CYS A 19 -5.25 31.62 25.62
N VAL A 20 -4.42 32.41 26.28
CA VAL A 20 -4.81 33.19 27.46
C VAL A 20 -4.98 34.63 27.03
N SER A 21 -6.21 35.13 26.97
CA SER A 21 -6.52 36.48 26.58
C SER A 21 -7.74 37.01 27.37
N PHE A 22 -7.82 38.33 27.46
CA PHE A 22 -8.92 39.03 28.14
C PHE A 22 -9.42 40.14 27.25
N ARG A 23 -10.73 40.26 27.11
CA ARG A 23 -11.40 41.28 26.31
C ARG A 23 -11.01 42.68 26.79
N ARG A 24 -10.60 43.54 25.86
CA ARG A 24 -10.24 44.93 26.08
C ARG A 24 -10.98 45.80 25.07
N GLU A 25 -11.93 46.59 25.58
CA GLU A 25 -12.66 47.53 24.73
C GLU A 25 -12.70 48.90 25.41
N LYS A 26 -12.96 49.93 24.58
CA LYS A 26 -13.17 51.28 25.09
C LYS A 26 -14.37 51.26 26.05
N PHE A 27 -14.20 51.77 27.26
CA PHE A 27 -15.18 51.76 28.33
C PHE A 27 -15.45 50.41 29.04
N VAL A 28 -14.74 49.34 28.72
CA VAL A 28 -14.80 48.08 29.45
C VAL A 28 -13.47 47.83 30.17
N ALA A 29 -13.40 48.27 31.42
CA ALA A 29 -12.17 48.23 32.23
C ALA A 29 -11.78 46.79 32.63
N LYS A 30 -12.75 45.87 32.77
CA LYS A 30 -12.55 44.49 33.17
C LYS A 30 -13.36 43.57 32.24
N GLY A 31 -12.82 43.27 31.05
CA GLY A 31 -13.41 42.26 30.17
C GLY A 31 -13.12 40.84 30.65
N GLY A 32 -14.05 39.94 30.42
CA GLY A 32 -13.87 38.51 30.75
C GLY A 32 -12.79 37.81 29.91
N PRO A 33 -12.48 36.55 30.22
CA PRO A 33 -11.56 35.74 29.42
C PRO A 33 -12.14 35.51 28.03
N ASP A 34 -11.31 35.72 26.99
CA ASP A 34 -11.68 35.62 25.60
C ASP A 34 -10.64 34.87 24.75
N GLY A 35 -9.77 34.11 25.41
CA GLY A 35 -8.81 33.26 24.70
C GLY A 35 -9.48 32.09 23.99
N GLY A 36 -9.24 31.97 22.69
CA GLY A 36 -9.74 30.89 21.87
C GLY A 36 -8.93 29.60 21.97
N ASP A 37 -9.48 28.50 21.46
CA ASP A 37 -8.87 27.19 21.47
C ASP A 37 -7.81 27.05 20.38
N GLY A 38 -6.87 26.15 20.58
CA GLY A 38 -5.97 25.71 19.53
C GLY A 38 -6.70 24.81 18.50
N GLY A 39 -6.24 24.84 17.25
CA GLY A 39 -6.71 23.93 16.21
C GLY A 39 -6.14 22.52 16.37
N ARG A 40 -6.85 21.53 15.87
CA ARG A 40 -6.36 20.14 15.78
C ARG A 40 -5.21 20.05 14.78
N GLY A 41 -4.22 19.18 15.01
CA GLY A 41 -3.23 18.79 14.03
C GLY A 41 -3.83 17.92 12.91
N GLY A 42 -3.20 17.91 11.74
CA GLY A 42 -3.58 17.05 10.61
C GLY A 42 -3.26 15.58 10.87
N ASN A 43 -4.06 14.70 10.33
CA ASN A 43 -3.84 13.25 10.35
C ASN A 43 -2.82 12.83 9.27
N ILE A 44 -2.28 11.61 9.40
CA ILE A 44 -1.62 10.88 8.30
C ILE A 44 -2.60 9.84 7.78
N VAL A 45 -2.93 9.94 6.51
CA VAL A 45 -3.87 9.05 5.83
C VAL A 45 -3.16 8.37 4.67
N PHE A 46 -3.20 7.04 4.60
CA PHE A 46 -2.80 6.29 3.43
C PHE A 46 -4.01 6.03 2.55
N LYS A 47 -3.83 6.22 1.25
CA LYS A 47 -4.88 6.02 0.27
C LYS A 47 -4.37 5.12 -0.85
N ALA A 48 -5.08 4.02 -1.12
CA ALA A 48 -4.77 3.16 -2.24
C ALA A 48 -5.14 3.82 -3.56
N THR A 49 -4.27 3.73 -4.56
CA THR A 49 -4.55 4.23 -5.91
C THR A 49 -4.02 3.28 -6.98
N LYS A 50 -4.79 3.15 -8.08
CA LYS A 50 -4.37 2.42 -9.28
C LYS A 50 -3.35 3.16 -10.14
N HIS A 51 -3.08 4.43 -9.84
CA HIS A 51 -2.10 5.24 -10.58
C HIS A 51 -0.66 4.98 -10.14
N GLU A 52 -0.48 4.39 -8.95
CA GLU A 52 0.83 3.99 -8.44
C GLU A 52 0.99 2.46 -8.57
N ASN A 53 2.15 2.02 -9.07
CA ASN A 53 2.45 0.59 -9.25
C ASN A 53 3.62 0.11 -8.41
N THR A 54 4.32 0.98 -7.70
CA THR A 54 5.53 0.64 -6.94
C THR A 54 5.68 1.56 -5.72
N LEU A 55 6.42 1.09 -4.73
CA LEU A 55 6.78 1.88 -3.55
C LEU A 55 8.06 2.72 -3.76
N LEU A 56 8.48 2.94 -5.02
CA LEU A 56 9.77 3.58 -5.35
C LEU A 56 9.93 4.96 -4.70
N LYS A 57 8.86 5.77 -4.63
CA LYS A 57 8.91 7.11 -4.03
C LYS A 57 9.35 7.10 -2.57
N PHE A 58 9.02 6.02 -1.83
CA PHE A 58 9.36 5.88 -0.41
C PHE A 58 10.83 5.51 -0.17
N ARG A 59 11.58 5.19 -1.22
CA ARG A 59 13.05 5.05 -1.14
C ARG A 59 13.73 6.40 -0.97
N PHE A 60 13.20 7.42 -1.64
CA PHE A 60 13.79 8.76 -1.65
C PHE A 60 13.22 9.64 -0.53
N GLN A 61 11.93 9.53 -0.25
CA GLN A 61 11.27 10.24 0.82
C GLN A 61 10.86 9.27 1.91
N LYS A 62 11.55 9.35 3.05
CA LYS A 62 11.32 8.45 4.20
C LYS A 62 10.60 9.10 5.37
N PHE A 63 10.44 10.41 5.37
CA PHE A 63 9.80 11.14 6.45
C PHE A 63 8.59 11.92 5.94
N PHE A 64 7.44 11.69 6.59
CA PHE A 64 6.17 12.30 6.25
C PHE A 64 5.57 12.95 7.49
N LYS A 65 5.28 14.25 7.41
CA LYS A 65 4.73 15.02 8.51
C LYS A 65 3.52 15.82 8.07
N ALA A 66 2.39 15.63 8.77
CA ALA A 66 1.20 16.43 8.57
C ALA A 66 1.32 17.82 9.24
N GLN A 67 0.44 18.73 8.84
CA GLN A 67 0.44 20.11 9.32
C GLN A 67 -0.01 20.18 10.78
N ASN A 68 0.68 21.01 11.58
CA ASN A 68 0.26 21.28 12.94
C ASN A 68 -0.99 22.19 12.96
N GLY A 69 -1.81 22.05 13.98
CA GLY A 69 -2.86 23.02 14.30
C GLY A 69 -2.26 24.36 14.73
N GLN A 70 -2.94 25.44 14.42
CA GLN A 70 -2.56 26.78 14.84
C GLN A 70 -3.03 27.04 16.27
N SER A 71 -2.28 27.85 17.00
CA SER A 71 -2.69 28.28 18.32
C SER A 71 -3.93 29.18 18.28
N GLY A 72 -4.73 29.12 19.30
CA GLY A 72 -5.83 30.05 19.51
C GLY A 72 -5.35 31.49 19.66
N SER A 73 -6.25 32.43 19.49
CA SER A 73 -5.98 33.87 19.65
C SER A 73 -7.07 34.56 20.46
N SER A 74 -6.94 35.88 20.68
CA SER A 74 -7.93 36.71 21.34
C SER A 74 -9.28 36.74 20.63
N ASN A 75 -10.32 37.26 21.29
CA ASN A 75 -11.69 37.34 20.78
C ASN A 75 -12.31 35.96 20.46
N ASN A 76 -12.03 34.95 21.28
CA ASN A 76 -12.50 33.56 21.13
C ASN A 76 -12.19 32.96 19.76
N LYS A 77 -11.16 33.46 19.06
CA LYS A 77 -10.77 32.92 17.76
C LYS A 77 -10.03 31.62 17.93
N THR A 78 -10.65 30.53 17.52
CA THR A 78 -10.03 29.20 17.45
C THR A 78 -8.96 29.17 16.36
N GLY A 79 -7.82 28.55 16.65
CA GLY A 79 -6.76 28.29 15.70
C GLY A 79 -7.25 27.39 14.56
N LYS A 80 -6.73 27.59 13.35
CA LYS A 80 -7.07 26.74 12.20
C LYS A 80 -6.55 25.33 12.44
N ASN A 81 -7.34 24.32 12.05
CA ASN A 81 -6.90 22.94 12.04
C ASN A 81 -5.79 22.73 11.02
N GLY A 82 -4.85 21.87 11.33
CA GLY A 82 -3.85 21.39 10.40
C GLY A 82 -4.50 20.54 9.30
N GLN A 83 -3.98 20.64 8.09
CA GLN A 83 -4.42 19.81 6.96
C GLN A 83 -3.91 18.39 7.14
N ASP A 84 -4.76 17.42 6.83
CA ASP A 84 -4.40 16.01 6.77
C ASP A 84 -3.41 15.78 5.62
N LEU A 85 -2.44 14.90 5.83
CA LEU A 85 -1.50 14.48 4.78
C LEU A 85 -1.95 13.15 4.21
N VAL A 86 -2.41 13.16 2.97
CA VAL A 86 -2.74 11.94 2.22
C VAL A 86 -1.49 11.43 1.52
N ILE A 87 -1.15 10.18 1.78
CA ILE A 87 -0.01 9.47 1.20
C ILE A 87 -0.58 8.38 0.29
N GLU A 88 -0.45 8.59 -1.01
CA GLU A 88 -0.90 7.61 -1.99
C GLU A 88 0.04 6.41 -2.03
N VAL A 89 -0.54 5.22 -2.08
CA VAL A 89 0.17 3.94 -2.20
C VAL A 89 -0.50 3.06 -3.25
N PRO A 90 0.23 2.12 -3.87
CA PRO A 90 -0.36 1.16 -4.79
C PRO A 90 -1.45 0.32 -4.12
N ILE A 91 -2.43 -0.12 -4.93
CA ILE A 91 -3.41 -1.13 -4.49
C ILE A 91 -2.66 -2.41 -4.07
N GLY A 92 -3.08 -3.04 -2.97
CA GLY A 92 -2.44 -4.23 -2.41
C GLY A 92 -1.27 -3.90 -1.48
N THR A 93 -1.11 -2.65 -1.08
CA THR A 93 -0.13 -2.28 -0.05
C THR A 93 -0.65 -2.68 1.33
N VAL A 94 0.16 -3.45 2.05
CA VAL A 94 -0.03 -3.77 3.46
C VAL A 94 0.79 -2.83 4.31
N ILE A 95 0.15 -2.23 5.29
CA ILE A 95 0.79 -1.37 6.29
C ILE A 95 1.01 -2.18 7.55
N LYS A 96 2.24 -2.22 8.03
CA LYS A 96 2.64 -2.95 9.24
C LYS A 96 3.33 -2.01 10.23
N ASP A 97 3.28 -2.36 11.50
CA ASP A 97 4.15 -1.76 12.51
C ASP A 97 5.57 -2.37 12.46
N THR A 98 6.46 -1.90 13.32
CA THR A 98 7.84 -2.40 13.43
C THR A 98 7.92 -3.83 13.97
N ASP A 99 6.88 -4.30 14.67
CA ASP A 99 6.79 -5.64 15.23
C ASP A 99 6.23 -6.65 14.21
N GLY A 100 5.84 -6.17 13.01
CA GLY A 100 5.33 -7.00 11.92
C GLY A 100 3.81 -7.22 11.96
N ASN A 101 3.08 -6.59 12.90
CA ASN A 101 1.62 -6.69 12.95
C ASN A 101 1.01 -5.89 11.80
N ILE A 102 -0.03 -6.44 11.18
CA ILE A 102 -0.75 -5.78 10.09
C ILE A 102 -1.69 -4.74 10.69
N LEU A 103 -1.46 -3.47 10.36
CA LEU A 103 -2.31 -2.35 10.73
C LEU A 103 -3.45 -2.16 9.73
N ALA A 104 -3.16 -2.31 8.44
CA ALA A 104 -4.15 -2.22 7.37
C ALA A 104 -3.70 -2.97 6.11
N ASP A 105 -4.69 -3.39 5.32
CA ASP A 105 -4.52 -3.97 4.00
C ASP A 105 -5.32 -3.12 3.00
N LEU A 106 -4.62 -2.46 2.09
CA LEU A 106 -5.20 -1.54 1.11
C LEU A 106 -5.37 -2.24 -0.24
N ASP A 107 -6.27 -3.20 -0.29
CA ASP A 107 -6.54 -4.13 -1.39
C ASP A 107 -7.49 -3.59 -2.47
N VAL A 108 -8.20 -2.48 -2.20
CA VAL A 108 -9.19 -1.87 -3.09
C VAL A 108 -8.80 -0.43 -3.42
N ASP A 109 -9.06 0.01 -4.66
CA ASP A 109 -8.86 1.40 -5.10
C ASP A 109 -9.63 2.37 -4.20
N GLU A 110 -9.07 3.54 -3.94
CA GLU A 110 -9.63 4.59 -3.09
C GLU A 110 -9.79 4.21 -1.59
N LYS A 111 -9.38 3.03 -1.16
CA LYS A 111 -9.43 2.63 0.24
C LYS A 111 -8.46 3.48 1.05
N GLU A 112 -8.95 4.02 2.15
CA GLU A 112 -8.19 4.90 3.04
C GLU A 112 -7.96 4.25 4.41
N PHE A 113 -6.83 4.58 5.02
CA PHE A 113 -6.46 4.17 6.37
C PHE A 113 -5.77 5.33 7.09
N ILE A 114 -6.30 5.70 8.26
CA ILE A 114 -5.68 6.72 9.12
C ILE A 114 -4.61 6.04 9.98
N ALA A 115 -3.35 6.22 9.61
CA ALA A 115 -2.22 5.60 10.33
C ALA A 115 -1.85 6.36 11.62
N SER A 116 -2.09 7.67 11.66
CA SER A 116 -1.83 8.46 12.86
C SER A 116 -2.77 9.66 12.95
N PHE A 117 -3.43 9.81 14.09
CA PHE A 117 -4.33 10.93 14.35
C PHE A 117 -3.55 12.17 14.77
N GLY A 118 -3.99 13.33 14.29
CA GLY A 118 -3.47 14.62 14.70
C GLY A 118 -3.75 14.90 16.18
N GLY A 119 -2.85 15.63 16.81
CA GLY A 119 -3.00 16.05 18.21
C GLY A 119 -4.20 16.98 18.39
N GLU A 120 -4.92 16.83 19.48
CA GLU A 120 -6.02 17.72 19.86
C GLU A 120 -5.48 19.11 20.19
N GLY A 121 -6.25 20.13 19.82
CA GLY A 121 -5.97 21.51 20.21
C GLY A 121 -6.18 21.74 21.69
N GLY A 122 -5.36 22.62 22.27
CA GLY A 122 -5.51 23.04 23.64
C GLY A 122 -6.71 23.98 23.83
N LYS A 123 -7.30 23.97 25.01
CA LYS A 123 -8.43 24.84 25.36
C LYS A 123 -7.95 26.21 25.79
N GLY A 124 -8.62 27.26 25.31
CA GLY A 124 -8.39 28.65 25.72
C GLY A 124 -8.89 28.93 27.13
N ASN A 125 -8.45 30.06 27.70
CA ASN A 125 -8.83 30.41 29.08
C ASN A 125 -10.33 30.68 29.27
N SER A 126 -11.08 30.98 28.23
CA SER A 126 -12.54 31.12 28.29
C SER A 126 -13.26 29.87 28.81
N HIS A 127 -12.73 28.67 28.54
CA HIS A 127 -13.28 27.41 29.03
C HIS A 127 -13.11 27.17 30.54
N PHE A 128 -12.19 27.88 31.17
CA PHE A 128 -11.86 27.72 32.58
C PHE A 128 -12.52 28.77 33.48
N ALA A 129 -13.37 29.62 32.89
CA ALA A 129 -14.16 30.58 33.64
C ALA A 129 -15.27 29.87 34.44
N THR A 130 -15.30 30.13 35.74
CA THR A 130 -16.33 29.63 36.67
C THR A 130 -16.88 30.78 37.50
N SER A 131 -17.96 30.55 38.22
CA SER A 131 -18.54 31.55 39.16
C SER A 131 -17.53 32.01 40.23
N THR A 132 -16.64 31.12 40.65
CA THR A 132 -15.59 31.39 41.65
C THR A 132 -14.29 31.90 41.05
N ASN A 133 -13.99 31.57 39.80
CA ASN A 133 -12.80 32.04 39.07
C ASN A 133 -13.21 32.65 37.73
N GLN A 134 -13.57 33.95 37.77
CA GLN A 134 -14.05 34.67 36.58
C GLN A 134 -12.93 35.14 35.64
N THR A 135 -11.66 35.11 36.07
CA THR A 135 -10.51 35.58 35.31
C THR A 135 -9.38 34.55 35.27
N PRO A 136 -9.62 33.34 34.76
CA PRO A 136 -8.61 32.31 34.72
C PRO A 136 -7.45 32.70 33.78
N ARG A 137 -6.22 32.57 34.28
CA ARG A 137 -4.97 32.79 33.50
C ARG A 137 -4.30 31.50 33.08
N ILE A 138 -5.13 30.49 32.81
CA ILE A 138 -4.66 29.17 32.36
C ILE A 138 -5.28 28.82 31.01
N ALA A 139 -4.50 28.21 30.15
CA ALA A 139 -4.92 27.53 28.93
C ALA A 139 -4.17 26.21 28.82
N THR A 140 -4.72 25.24 28.14
CA THR A 140 -4.02 23.98 27.93
C THR A 140 -3.17 24.04 26.67
N LYS A 141 -2.05 23.31 26.69
CA LYS A 141 -1.22 23.12 25.51
C LYS A 141 -1.90 22.12 24.59
N GLY A 142 -1.69 22.28 23.30
CA GLY A 142 -2.06 21.27 22.30
C GLY A 142 -1.30 19.97 22.53
N LYS A 143 -1.95 18.85 22.21
CA LYS A 143 -1.38 17.52 22.33
C LYS A 143 -0.27 17.33 21.30
N LYS A 144 0.94 17.01 21.78
CA LYS A 144 2.06 16.68 20.90
C LYS A 144 1.93 15.24 20.39
N THR A 145 2.24 15.02 19.12
CA THR A 145 2.28 13.72 18.50
C THR A 145 3.71 13.18 18.45
N GLN A 146 3.84 11.87 18.45
CA GLN A 146 5.12 11.19 18.37
C GLN A 146 5.39 10.71 16.92
N GLU A 147 6.64 10.50 16.61
CA GLU A 147 7.05 9.86 15.39
C GLU A 147 6.82 8.35 15.50
N GLN A 148 6.36 7.75 14.42
CA GLN A 148 6.09 6.33 14.33
C GLN A 148 6.77 5.78 13.08
N GLU A 149 7.45 4.67 13.21
CA GLU A 149 7.98 3.93 12.08
C GLU A 149 6.95 2.92 11.61
N ILE A 150 6.72 2.88 10.33
CA ILE A 150 5.82 1.91 9.68
C ILE A 150 6.52 1.26 8.49
N ILE A 151 6.06 0.07 8.19
CA ILE A 151 6.53 -0.73 7.08
C ILE A 151 5.41 -0.82 6.05
N LEU A 152 5.73 -0.46 4.82
CA LEU A 152 4.87 -0.64 3.65
C LEU A 152 5.37 -1.86 2.89
N GLU A 153 4.49 -2.81 2.63
CA GLU A 153 4.78 -4.01 1.86
C GLU A 153 3.72 -4.18 0.77
N LEU A 154 4.17 -4.24 -0.47
CA LEU A 154 3.27 -4.41 -1.61
C LEU A 154 3.03 -5.90 -1.84
N LYS A 155 1.77 -6.34 -1.67
CA LYS A 155 1.35 -7.73 -1.89
C LYS A 155 1.17 -8.10 -3.37
N LEU A 156 0.94 -7.12 -4.25
CA LEU A 156 0.78 -7.37 -5.68
C LEU A 156 2.12 -7.72 -6.30
N LEU A 157 2.25 -8.97 -6.73
CA LEU A 157 3.45 -9.46 -7.39
C LEU A 157 3.49 -9.02 -8.85
N ALA A 158 2.37 -9.15 -9.56
CA ALA A 158 2.25 -8.83 -10.99
C ALA A 158 0.78 -8.71 -11.42
N ASP A 159 0.55 -8.03 -12.53
CA ASP A 159 -0.77 -8.01 -13.16
C ASP A 159 -1.08 -9.33 -13.83
N VAL A 160 -0.05 -9.94 -14.45
CA VAL A 160 -0.15 -11.21 -15.17
C VAL A 160 0.85 -12.22 -14.61
N GLY A 161 0.38 -13.41 -14.26
CA GLY A 161 1.20 -14.54 -13.85
C GLY A 161 1.34 -15.55 -15.00
N LEU A 162 2.57 -15.88 -15.43
CA LEU A 162 2.82 -16.95 -16.36
C LEU A 162 2.93 -18.28 -15.61
N VAL A 163 2.09 -19.23 -15.99
CA VAL A 163 2.00 -20.56 -15.39
C VAL A 163 2.27 -21.62 -16.46
N GLY A 164 3.01 -22.65 -16.15
CA GLY A 164 3.30 -23.74 -17.09
C GLY A 164 4.47 -24.59 -16.64
N PHE A 165 4.63 -25.74 -17.28
CA PHE A 165 5.70 -26.68 -16.99
C PHE A 165 7.10 -26.10 -17.26
N PRO A 166 8.16 -26.68 -16.68
CA PRO A 166 9.52 -26.36 -17.07
C PRO A 166 9.70 -26.48 -18.58
N ASN A 167 10.49 -25.60 -19.18
CA ASN A 167 10.77 -25.54 -20.63
C ASN A 167 9.56 -25.28 -21.55
N ALA A 168 8.38 -24.95 -21.02
CA ALA A 168 7.23 -24.53 -21.85
C ALA A 168 7.45 -23.17 -22.54
N GLY A 169 8.53 -22.43 -22.21
CA GLY A 169 8.90 -21.18 -22.85
C GLY A 169 8.45 -19.90 -22.11
N LYS A 170 8.02 -19.99 -20.85
CA LYS A 170 7.60 -18.84 -20.03
C LYS A 170 8.64 -17.72 -19.97
N SER A 171 9.87 -18.06 -19.59
CA SER A 171 10.95 -17.06 -19.46
C SER A 171 11.40 -16.51 -20.83
N SER A 172 11.27 -17.30 -21.92
CA SER A 172 11.53 -16.83 -23.27
C SER A 172 10.47 -15.81 -23.70
N LEU A 173 9.20 -16.11 -23.45
CA LEU A 173 8.10 -15.19 -23.69
C LEU A 173 8.29 -13.90 -22.88
N LEU A 174 8.58 -14.01 -21.59
CA LEU A 174 8.79 -12.85 -20.73
C LEU A 174 9.89 -11.93 -21.25
N ARG A 175 11.01 -12.50 -21.72
CA ARG A 175 12.10 -11.72 -22.34
C ARG A 175 11.69 -11.05 -23.64
N ALA A 176 10.87 -11.71 -24.44
CA ALA A 176 10.43 -11.18 -25.73
C ALA A 176 9.44 -10.01 -25.60
N ILE A 177 8.56 -10.04 -24.60
CA ILE A 177 7.53 -9.01 -24.40
C ILE A 177 7.95 -7.89 -23.46
N SER A 178 9.01 -8.08 -22.65
CA SER A 178 9.48 -7.10 -21.69
C SER A 178 10.29 -5.99 -22.36
N ASN A 179 9.96 -4.73 -22.05
CA ASN A 179 10.67 -3.55 -22.54
C ASN A 179 12.02 -3.31 -21.85
N ALA A 180 12.30 -4.04 -20.78
CA ALA A 180 13.57 -4.01 -20.05
C ALA A 180 14.01 -5.45 -19.73
N THR A 181 15.28 -5.64 -19.45
CA THR A 181 15.77 -6.94 -18.95
C THR A 181 14.94 -7.36 -17.74
N PRO A 182 14.34 -8.56 -17.74
CA PRO A 182 13.57 -9.04 -16.61
C PRO A 182 14.36 -8.94 -15.31
N ILE A 183 13.75 -8.37 -14.29
CA ILE A 183 14.39 -8.17 -12.99
C ILE A 183 14.15 -9.41 -12.15
N VAL A 184 15.23 -9.94 -11.61
CA VAL A 184 15.18 -10.98 -10.58
C VAL A 184 14.89 -10.27 -9.26
N ALA A 185 13.68 -10.45 -8.71
CA ALA A 185 13.30 -9.85 -7.45
C ALA A 185 13.45 -10.87 -6.32
N PRO A 186 14.46 -10.74 -5.44
CA PRO A 186 14.60 -11.60 -4.27
C PRO A 186 13.55 -11.23 -3.24
N TYR A 187 12.47 -11.99 -3.17
CA TYR A 187 11.51 -11.87 -2.09
C TYR A 187 11.99 -12.66 -0.86
N PRO A 188 11.98 -12.06 0.34
CA PRO A 188 12.54 -12.70 1.54
C PRO A 188 11.82 -13.98 1.98
N PHE A 189 10.72 -14.34 1.30
CA PHE A 189 9.91 -15.53 1.57
C PHE A 189 9.86 -16.52 0.40
N THR A 190 10.69 -16.36 -0.64
CA THR A 190 10.74 -17.29 -1.78
C THR A 190 12.07 -17.97 -1.88
N THR A 191 12.05 -19.31 -1.93
CA THR A 191 13.24 -20.11 -2.29
C THR A 191 13.50 -20.09 -3.81
N LEU A 192 12.48 -19.74 -4.60
CA LEU A 192 12.56 -19.56 -6.05
C LEU A 192 12.20 -18.10 -6.36
N VAL A 193 13.13 -17.43 -7.01
CA VAL A 193 13.01 -15.99 -7.30
C VAL A 193 12.22 -15.81 -8.58
N PRO A 194 11.05 -15.13 -8.55
CA PRO A 194 10.29 -14.87 -9.77
C PRO A 194 11.02 -13.86 -10.66
N HIS A 195 10.93 -14.05 -11.96
CA HIS A 195 11.40 -13.08 -12.93
C HIS A 195 10.23 -12.14 -13.27
N LEU A 196 10.42 -10.85 -13.06
CA LEU A 196 9.44 -9.84 -13.37
C LEU A 196 9.81 -9.11 -14.65
N GLY A 197 8.88 -9.02 -15.59
CA GLY A 197 9.00 -8.24 -16.82
C GLY A 197 8.02 -7.08 -16.81
N TYR A 198 8.50 -5.90 -17.18
CA TYR A 198 7.67 -4.72 -17.38
C TYR A 198 7.28 -4.62 -18.85
N VAL A 199 6.00 -4.65 -19.14
CA VAL A 199 5.45 -4.61 -20.50
C VAL A 199 4.73 -3.29 -20.72
N LEU A 200 5.06 -2.61 -21.82
CA LEU A 200 4.39 -1.40 -22.27
C LEU A 200 3.62 -1.71 -23.55
N HIS A 201 2.32 -1.48 -23.54
CA HIS A 201 1.47 -1.67 -24.71
C HIS A 201 0.39 -0.57 -24.78
N ASN A 202 0.32 0.17 -25.87
CA ASN A 202 -0.65 1.26 -26.11
C ASN A 202 -0.75 2.22 -24.92
N ASP A 203 0.36 2.79 -24.49
CA ASP A 203 0.48 3.73 -23.35
C ASP A 203 0.02 3.18 -21.99
N LYS A 204 -0.26 1.89 -21.92
CA LYS A 204 -0.54 1.17 -20.68
C LYS A 204 0.63 0.28 -20.31
N SER A 205 0.98 0.30 -19.04
CA SER A 205 2.03 -0.54 -18.50
C SER A 205 1.45 -1.58 -17.54
N PHE A 206 2.01 -2.79 -17.58
CA PHE A 206 1.67 -3.84 -16.64
C PHE A 206 2.88 -4.73 -16.35
N VAL A 207 2.85 -5.38 -15.21
CA VAL A 207 3.91 -6.28 -14.75
C VAL A 207 3.50 -7.72 -15.03
N VAL A 208 4.41 -8.46 -15.65
CA VAL A 208 4.28 -9.90 -15.90
C VAL A 208 5.28 -10.64 -15.03
N ALA A 209 4.84 -11.66 -14.30
CA ALA A 209 5.70 -12.52 -13.50
C ALA A 209 5.83 -13.90 -14.16
N ASP A 210 7.06 -14.34 -14.38
CA ASP A 210 7.33 -15.77 -14.60
C ASP A 210 7.34 -16.44 -13.22
N ILE A 211 6.36 -17.29 -12.99
CA ILE A 211 6.18 -17.97 -11.72
C ILE A 211 6.83 -19.35 -11.85
N PRO A 212 8.08 -19.54 -11.38
CA PRO A 212 8.76 -20.82 -11.43
C PRO A 212 8.18 -21.78 -10.40
N GLY A 213 8.06 -23.05 -10.69
CA GLY A 213 7.89 -24.08 -9.65
C GLY A 213 6.64 -24.95 -9.67
N LEU A 214 5.81 -24.91 -10.72
CA LEU A 214 4.88 -26.03 -10.95
C LEU A 214 5.67 -27.21 -11.54
N ILE A 215 6.05 -28.16 -10.69
CA ILE A 215 6.72 -29.40 -11.08
C ILE A 215 5.81 -30.55 -10.64
N GLU A 216 5.61 -31.55 -11.49
CA GLU A 216 4.97 -32.81 -11.15
C GLU A 216 5.49 -33.32 -9.80
N GLY A 217 4.59 -33.54 -8.82
CA GLY A 217 4.94 -34.05 -7.48
C GLY A 217 5.22 -33.00 -6.41
N ALA A 218 5.04 -31.71 -6.64
CA ALA A 218 5.14 -30.68 -5.58
C ALA A 218 4.09 -30.87 -4.47
N SER A 219 2.99 -31.59 -4.74
CA SER A 219 1.96 -32.01 -3.77
C SER A 219 2.44 -33.05 -2.76
N GLN A 220 3.57 -33.72 -2.99
CA GLN A 220 4.09 -34.80 -2.13
C GLN A 220 5.09 -34.31 -1.06
N GLY A 221 4.85 -33.18 -0.43
CA GLY A 221 5.45 -32.90 0.89
C GLY A 221 6.77 -32.14 0.93
N LYS A 222 7.22 -31.50 -0.12
CA LYS A 222 8.38 -30.57 -0.05
C LYS A 222 7.92 -29.11 -0.07
N GLY A 223 7.35 -28.63 1.00
CA GLY A 223 7.24 -27.25 1.50
C GLY A 223 7.15 -26.03 0.60
N MET A 224 7.26 -26.17 -0.71
CA MET A 224 7.31 -25.04 -1.67
C MET A 224 5.94 -24.55 -2.16
N GLY A 225 4.89 -25.39 -2.02
CA GLY A 225 3.57 -25.12 -2.62
C GLY A 225 2.85 -23.90 -2.06
N ILE A 226 2.77 -23.71 -0.76
CA ILE A 226 1.92 -22.68 -0.14
C ILE A 226 2.44 -21.26 -0.39
N GLN A 227 3.74 -21.05 -0.39
CA GLN A 227 4.33 -19.73 -0.63
C GLN A 227 4.17 -19.30 -2.08
N PHE A 228 4.32 -20.24 -3.00
CA PHE A 228 4.13 -20.07 -4.44
C PHE A 228 2.69 -19.65 -4.78
N LEU A 229 1.71 -20.24 -4.12
CA LEU A 229 0.29 -19.96 -4.35
C LEU A 229 -0.10 -18.55 -3.94
N ARG A 230 0.50 -18.04 -2.87
CA ARG A 230 0.33 -16.63 -2.49
C ARG A 230 0.77 -15.67 -3.60
N HIS A 231 1.72 -16.08 -4.44
CA HIS A 231 2.13 -15.28 -5.60
C HIS A 231 1.10 -15.33 -6.72
N ILE A 232 0.53 -16.52 -6.98
CA ILE A 232 -0.54 -16.67 -7.97
C ILE A 232 -1.81 -15.92 -7.52
N GLU A 233 -2.19 -16.03 -6.25
CA GLU A 233 -3.32 -15.28 -5.70
C GLU A 233 -3.18 -13.76 -5.91
N ARG A 234 -1.96 -13.26 -5.91
CA ARG A 234 -1.61 -11.84 -6.05
C ARG A 234 -1.48 -11.34 -7.49
N THR A 235 -1.81 -12.16 -8.47
CA THR A 235 -1.90 -11.75 -9.87
C THR A 235 -3.35 -11.47 -10.27
N LYS A 236 -3.58 -10.53 -11.19
CA LYS A 236 -4.94 -10.24 -11.69
C LYS A 236 -5.41 -11.27 -12.70
N ILE A 237 -4.50 -11.73 -13.56
CA ILE A 237 -4.77 -12.66 -14.66
C ILE A 237 -3.69 -13.73 -14.68
N LEU A 238 -4.07 -14.97 -15.00
CA LEU A 238 -3.12 -16.07 -15.25
C LEU A 238 -3.02 -16.34 -16.74
N VAL A 239 -1.81 -16.60 -17.22
CA VAL A 239 -1.59 -17.08 -18.60
C VAL A 239 -0.90 -18.42 -18.53
N PHE A 240 -1.59 -19.48 -18.96
CA PHE A 240 -1.06 -20.83 -19.06
C PHE A 240 -0.25 -20.96 -20.34
N ILE A 241 1.05 -21.21 -20.22
CA ILE A 241 1.93 -21.45 -21.36
C ILE A 241 2.09 -22.96 -21.52
N LEU A 242 1.54 -23.49 -22.61
CA LEU A 242 1.57 -24.91 -22.91
C LEU A 242 2.43 -25.19 -24.13
N ASP A 243 3.28 -26.19 -24.01
CA ASP A 243 4.07 -26.71 -25.15
C ASP A 243 3.15 -27.56 -26.04
N ILE A 244 2.97 -27.14 -27.30
CA ILE A 244 2.07 -27.85 -28.25
C ILE A 244 2.56 -29.25 -28.58
N THR A 245 3.87 -29.50 -28.42
CA THR A 245 4.47 -30.80 -28.72
C THR A 245 4.27 -31.84 -27.60
N ASP A 246 3.81 -31.42 -26.41
CA ASP A 246 3.73 -32.25 -25.22
C ASP A 246 2.30 -32.36 -24.70
N ASN A 247 1.38 -32.88 -25.51
CA ASN A 247 -0.04 -33.08 -25.18
C ASN A 247 -0.66 -31.94 -24.36
N PRO A 248 -0.89 -30.77 -24.96
CA PRO A 248 -1.25 -29.54 -24.22
C PRO A 248 -2.53 -29.67 -23.39
N LYS A 249 -3.49 -30.50 -23.83
CA LYS A 249 -4.73 -30.73 -23.09
C LYS A 249 -4.45 -31.45 -21.75
N SER A 250 -3.72 -32.55 -21.80
CA SER A 250 -3.36 -33.30 -20.59
C SER A 250 -2.53 -32.45 -19.61
N ARG A 251 -1.58 -31.67 -20.14
CA ARG A 251 -0.74 -30.76 -19.35
C ARG A 251 -1.57 -29.66 -18.69
N PHE A 252 -2.55 -29.11 -19.39
CA PHE A 252 -3.47 -28.12 -18.83
C PHE A 252 -4.29 -28.71 -17.69
N ASP A 253 -4.88 -29.92 -17.88
CA ASP A 253 -5.69 -30.58 -16.86
C ASP A 253 -4.88 -30.88 -15.58
N ILE A 254 -3.60 -31.24 -15.73
CA ILE A 254 -2.69 -31.44 -14.59
C ILE A 254 -2.47 -30.12 -13.85
N LEU A 255 -2.18 -29.02 -14.56
CA LEU A 255 -1.95 -27.71 -13.96
C LEU A 255 -3.17 -27.20 -13.19
N ILE A 256 -4.36 -27.37 -13.76
CA ILE A 256 -5.64 -26.99 -13.11
C ILE A 256 -5.83 -27.79 -11.81
N LYS A 257 -5.71 -29.13 -11.86
CA LYS A 257 -5.84 -29.99 -10.69
C LYS A 257 -4.83 -29.64 -9.59
N GLU A 258 -3.60 -29.31 -9.98
CA GLU A 258 -2.57 -28.91 -9.03
C GLU A 258 -2.92 -27.58 -8.35
N LEU A 259 -3.36 -26.58 -9.10
CA LEU A 259 -3.79 -25.30 -8.56
C LEU A 259 -5.03 -25.42 -7.65
N GLU A 260 -6.01 -26.25 -8.00
CA GLU A 260 -7.19 -26.54 -7.19
C GLU A 260 -6.83 -27.29 -5.89
N HIS A 261 -5.93 -28.28 -5.98
CA HIS A 261 -5.45 -29.01 -4.81
C HIS A 261 -4.81 -28.09 -3.76
N TYR A 262 -4.21 -27.02 -4.19
CA TYR A 262 -3.63 -26.01 -3.32
C TYR A 262 -4.64 -24.94 -2.83
N GLY A 263 -5.92 -25.07 -3.13
CA GLY A 263 -6.99 -24.20 -2.64
C GLY A 263 -7.18 -22.93 -3.46
N LEU A 264 -6.59 -22.86 -4.66
CA LEU A 264 -6.80 -21.73 -5.57
C LEU A 264 -8.14 -21.91 -6.27
N ASN A 265 -9.07 -21.01 -5.98
CA ASN A 265 -10.35 -20.97 -6.68
C ASN A 265 -10.16 -20.31 -8.06
N LEU A 266 -9.87 -21.15 -9.07
CA LEU A 266 -9.69 -20.69 -10.45
C LEU A 266 -10.99 -20.14 -11.09
N GLN A 267 -12.17 -20.49 -10.55
CA GLN A 267 -13.44 -19.94 -11.03
C GLN A 267 -13.54 -18.43 -10.79
N SER A 268 -12.85 -17.91 -9.80
CA SER A 268 -12.80 -16.48 -9.49
C SER A 268 -11.73 -15.71 -10.26
N LYS A 269 -10.79 -16.39 -10.93
CA LYS A 269 -9.67 -15.77 -11.65
C LYS A 269 -9.83 -15.83 -13.15
N LYS A 270 -9.58 -14.70 -13.81
CA LYS A 270 -9.47 -14.66 -15.26
C LYS A 270 -8.19 -15.34 -15.70
N PHE A 271 -8.27 -16.19 -16.72
CA PHE A 271 -7.10 -16.82 -17.31
C PHE A 271 -7.16 -16.85 -18.83
N ALA A 272 -6.01 -17.01 -19.46
CA ALA A 272 -5.84 -17.28 -20.88
C ALA A 272 -4.90 -18.46 -21.07
N ILE A 273 -5.00 -19.12 -22.21
CA ILE A 273 -4.14 -20.23 -22.61
C ILE A 273 -3.35 -19.78 -23.83
N ALA A 274 -2.02 -19.95 -23.79
CA ALA A 274 -1.13 -19.71 -24.91
C ALA A 274 -0.42 -21.01 -25.28
N LEU A 275 -0.60 -21.44 -26.52
CA LEU A 275 0.13 -22.57 -27.10
C LEU A 275 1.46 -22.04 -27.64
N ASN A 276 2.55 -22.59 -27.13
CA ASN A 276 3.90 -22.21 -27.52
C ASN A 276 4.59 -23.30 -28.37
N LYS A 277 5.69 -22.94 -29.04
CA LYS A 277 6.49 -23.82 -29.92
C LYS A 277 5.72 -24.35 -31.12
N ILE A 278 4.79 -23.59 -31.64
CA ILE A 278 4.01 -23.93 -32.82
C ILE A 278 4.88 -24.06 -34.08
N ASP A 279 6.03 -23.41 -34.10
CA ASP A 279 7.07 -23.49 -35.15
C ASP A 279 7.67 -24.89 -35.32
N ILE A 280 7.63 -25.73 -34.26
CA ILE A 280 8.16 -27.08 -34.27
C ILE A 280 7.19 -28.06 -34.97
N LEU A 281 5.91 -27.75 -35.05
CA LEU A 281 4.95 -28.58 -35.77
C LEU A 281 5.05 -28.31 -37.28
N ALA A 282 5.72 -29.20 -37.96
CA ALA A 282 6.04 -29.09 -39.40
C ALA A 282 4.80 -29.05 -40.34
N ASN A 283 3.57 -29.22 -39.84
CA ASN A 283 2.35 -29.30 -40.64
C ASN A 283 1.15 -28.69 -39.90
N ILE A 284 1.21 -27.40 -39.57
CA ILE A 284 -0.02 -26.68 -39.34
C ILE A 284 -0.33 -25.93 -40.65
N ASP A 285 -1.31 -26.42 -41.40
CA ASP A 285 -1.87 -25.68 -42.52
C ASP A 285 -2.26 -24.30 -42.04
N LYS A 286 -1.76 -23.28 -42.72
CA LYS A 286 -1.98 -21.86 -42.42
C LYS A 286 -3.40 -21.45 -42.67
#